data_c5de7879f62d357d8f47f4772071c384
#
_entry.id   c5de7879f62d357d8f47f4772071c384
#
_cell.length_a   1.000
_cell.length_b   1.000
_cell.length_c   1.000
_cell.angle_alpha   90.00
_cell.angle_beta   90.00
_cell.angle_gamma   90.00
#
_symmetry.space_group_name_H-M   'P 1'
#
loop_
_entity.id
_entity.type
_entity.pdbx_description
1 polymer ?
#
loop_
_entity_poly.entity_id
_entity_poly.type
_entity_poly.pdbx_seq_one_letter_code
_entity_poly.pdbx_strand_id
1 'polypeptide(L)'
;MRNNRGLVWSLVAVGIVMTALASVRHVVAGTLPERTTYLTFNRPVQLPGVTLTAGTYIFELLDPFTAPGVVCVASPDRKVAYFMGLTNAAERPRGLRLDASVSLGEAGSGAAPPITIWWPIGETTGRAFIYRDR
;
A
#
# COMPACT_ATOMS: atom_id res chain seq x y z
N MET A 1 27.36 14.23 69.77
CA MET A 1 26.15 14.32 68.92
C MET A 1 26.57 14.18 67.47
N ARG A 2 26.21 13.08 66.86
CA ARG A 2 26.49 12.88 65.44
C ARG A 2 25.31 13.40 64.65
N ASN A 3 25.54 14.41 63.81
CA ASN A 3 24.54 14.94 62.89
C ASN A 3 24.28 13.96 61.77
N ASN A 4 23.18 13.26 61.80
CA ASN A 4 22.69 12.40 60.71
C ASN A 4 21.98 13.20 59.59
N ARG A 5 22.35 14.46 59.40
CA ARG A 5 21.74 15.31 58.39
C ARG A 5 22.29 15.10 56.98
N GLY A 6 23.38 14.32 56.83
CA GLY A 6 23.99 14.08 55.53
C GLY A 6 23.42 12.89 54.75
N LEU A 7 22.68 11.99 55.44
CA LEU A 7 22.24 10.73 54.81
C LEU A 7 20.85 10.84 54.12
N VAL A 8 20.07 11.83 54.51
CA VAL A 8 18.68 11.97 54.03
C VAL A 8 18.62 12.68 52.69
N TRP A 9 19.64 13.44 52.34
CA TRP A 9 19.67 14.20 51.09
C TRP A 9 20.13 13.38 49.88
N SER A 10 20.86 12.30 50.11
CA SER A 10 21.34 11.43 49.00
C SER A 10 20.29 10.50 48.44
N LEU A 11 19.22 10.21 49.18
CA LEU A 11 18.14 9.32 48.73
C LEU A 11 17.05 10.04 47.91
N VAL A 12 16.95 11.37 48.06
CA VAL A 12 15.98 12.15 47.30
C VAL A 12 16.48 12.46 45.90
N ALA A 13 17.80 12.55 45.70
CA ALA A 13 18.38 12.83 44.38
C ALA A 13 18.30 11.64 43.40
N VAL A 14 18.28 10.41 43.91
CA VAL A 14 18.22 9.20 43.09
C VAL A 14 16.75 8.94 42.60
N GLY A 15 15.76 9.38 43.37
CA GLY A 15 14.36 9.18 43.00
C GLY A 15 13.88 10.06 41.83
N ILE A 16 14.54 11.18 41.58
CA ILE A 16 14.10 12.14 40.54
C ILE A 16 14.63 11.77 39.14
N VAL A 17 15.74 11.04 39.07
CA VAL A 17 16.35 10.65 37.79
C VAL A 17 15.64 9.47 37.13
N MET A 18 14.88 8.67 37.89
CA MET A 18 14.20 7.49 37.36
C MET A 18 12.82 7.78 36.72
N THR A 19 12.25 8.95 36.94
CA THR A 19 10.96 9.32 36.38
C THR A 19 11.05 10.00 35.02
N ALA A 20 12.24 10.34 34.55
CA ALA A 20 12.42 11.03 33.26
C ALA A 20 12.54 10.08 32.05
N LEU A 21 12.60 8.76 32.24
CA LEU A 21 12.82 7.77 31.19
C LEU A 21 11.56 7.06 30.68
N ALA A 22 10.39 7.41 31.18
CA ALA A 22 9.13 6.78 30.79
C ALA A 22 8.29 7.63 29.85
N SER A 23 8.87 8.57 29.12
CA SER A 23 8.20 9.18 27.98
C SER A 23 8.36 8.26 26.76
N VAL A 24 7.70 7.12 26.81
CA VAL A 24 7.41 6.37 25.58
C VAL A 24 6.53 7.27 24.74
N ARG A 25 7.16 7.97 23.82
CA ARG A 25 6.41 8.63 22.76
C ARG A 25 5.77 7.51 21.96
N HIS A 26 4.50 7.29 22.19
CA HIS A 26 3.68 6.58 21.23
C HIS A 26 3.71 7.44 19.96
N VAL A 27 4.64 7.13 19.08
CA VAL A 27 4.52 7.56 17.69
C VAL A 27 3.27 6.82 17.22
N VAL A 28 2.14 7.52 17.20
CA VAL A 28 0.99 7.09 16.41
C VAL A 28 1.53 7.06 14.99
N ALA A 29 1.89 5.86 14.51
CA ALA A 29 2.12 5.65 13.11
C ALA A 29 0.82 6.08 12.44
N GLY A 30 0.82 7.26 11.83
CA GLY A 30 -0.26 7.69 10.97
C GLY A 30 -0.47 6.53 10.01
N THR A 31 -1.69 6.03 9.91
CA THR A 31 -2.07 5.03 8.92
C THR A 31 -1.70 5.61 7.57
N LEU A 32 -0.55 5.18 7.05
CA LEU A 32 -0.21 5.42 5.65
C LEU A 32 -1.36 4.81 4.86
N PRO A 33 -1.93 5.52 3.87
CA PRO A 33 -2.97 4.95 3.03
C PRO A 33 -2.47 3.60 2.52
N GLU A 34 -3.29 2.58 2.67
CA GLU A 34 -2.96 1.24 2.22
C GLU A 34 -2.70 1.29 0.72
N ARG A 35 -1.44 1.28 0.34
CA ARG A 35 -0.99 1.31 -1.06
C ARG A 35 -1.12 -0.04 -1.74
N THR A 36 -1.46 -1.06 -0.96
CA THR A 36 -1.56 -2.45 -1.38
C THR A 36 -2.99 -2.89 -1.40
N THR A 37 -3.44 -3.43 -2.52
CA THR A 37 -4.76 -4.04 -2.69
C THR A 37 -4.59 -5.50 -3.06
N TYR A 38 -5.32 -6.39 -2.38
CA TYR A 38 -5.41 -7.80 -2.76
C TYR A 38 -6.61 -7.98 -3.70
N LEU A 39 -6.34 -8.50 -4.88
CA LEU A 39 -7.37 -8.78 -5.89
C LEU A 39 -7.37 -10.25 -6.24
N THR A 40 -8.56 -10.85 -6.21
CA THR A 40 -8.77 -12.26 -6.59
C THR A 40 -9.58 -12.31 -7.89
N PHE A 41 -9.01 -13.00 -8.88
CA PHE A 41 -9.65 -13.24 -10.17
C PHE A 41 -10.06 -14.72 -10.26
N ASN A 42 -11.29 -14.97 -10.67
CA ASN A 42 -11.82 -16.32 -10.89
C ASN A 42 -11.55 -16.87 -12.30
N ARG A 43 -10.96 -16.06 -13.16
CA ARG A 43 -10.56 -16.40 -14.54
C ARG A 43 -9.32 -15.61 -14.93
N PRO A 44 -8.64 -16.00 -16.01
CA PRO A 44 -7.47 -15.26 -16.47
C PRO A 44 -7.83 -13.80 -16.84
N VAL A 45 -6.91 -12.89 -16.55
CA VAL A 45 -6.96 -11.48 -16.94
C VAL A 45 -5.62 -11.06 -17.54
N GLN A 46 -5.62 -10.03 -18.36
CA GLN A 46 -4.41 -9.55 -19.03
C GLN A 46 -3.94 -8.25 -18.41
N LEU A 47 -2.64 -8.14 -18.24
CA LEU A 47 -1.88 -6.89 -18.04
C LEU A 47 -0.98 -6.66 -19.26
N PRO A 48 -0.39 -5.45 -19.42
CA PRO A 48 0.55 -5.23 -20.51
C PRO A 48 1.70 -6.25 -20.48
N GLY A 49 1.82 -7.05 -21.55
CA GLY A 49 2.88 -8.03 -21.70
C GLY A 49 2.76 -9.33 -20.88
N VAL A 50 1.71 -9.50 -20.07
CA VAL A 50 1.53 -10.70 -19.24
C VAL A 50 0.06 -11.05 -19.06
N THR A 51 -0.25 -12.34 -19.05
CA THR A 51 -1.56 -12.87 -18.66
C THR A 51 -1.47 -13.46 -17.26
N LEU A 52 -2.32 -12.99 -16.36
CA LEU A 52 -2.46 -13.53 -15.02
C LEU A 52 -3.48 -14.67 -15.04
N THR A 53 -3.12 -15.82 -14.50
CA THR A 53 -4.07 -16.93 -14.30
C THR A 53 -5.06 -16.58 -13.16
N ALA A 54 -6.15 -17.33 -13.05
CA ALA A 54 -7.04 -17.20 -11.91
C ALA A 54 -6.26 -17.36 -10.60
N GLY A 55 -6.50 -16.47 -9.65
CA GLY A 55 -5.78 -16.45 -8.37
C GLY A 55 -5.79 -15.09 -7.70
N THR A 56 -5.06 -14.98 -6.61
CA THR A 56 -4.93 -13.74 -5.83
C THR A 56 -3.61 -13.06 -6.09
N TYR A 57 -3.66 -11.76 -6.28
CA TYR A 57 -2.50 -10.91 -6.56
C TYR A 57 -2.53 -9.66 -5.70
N ILE A 58 -1.37 -9.09 -5.43
CA ILE A 58 -1.26 -7.77 -4.85
C ILE A 58 -1.02 -6.73 -5.93
N PHE A 59 -1.75 -5.63 -5.84
CA PHE A 59 -1.58 -4.43 -6.65
C PHE A 59 -1.13 -3.32 -5.71
N GLU A 60 -0.04 -2.68 -6.01
CA GLU A 60 0.50 -1.62 -5.17
C GLU A 60 1.13 -0.50 -6.00
N LEU A 61 1.01 0.71 -5.47
CA LEU A 61 1.76 1.85 -5.97
C LEU A 61 3.17 1.81 -5.37
N LEU A 62 4.16 1.97 -6.20
CA LEU A 62 5.49 2.31 -5.72
C LEU A 62 5.50 3.72 -5.11
N ASP A 63 6.62 4.16 -4.61
CA ASP A 63 6.73 5.43 -3.92
C ASP A 63 6.12 6.59 -4.73
N PRO A 64 5.04 7.25 -4.24
CA PRO A 64 4.38 8.33 -4.97
C PRO A 64 5.25 9.57 -5.14
N PHE A 65 6.31 9.70 -4.36
CA PHE A 65 7.21 10.86 -4.45
C PHE A 65 8.34 10.65 -5.46
N THR A 66 8.87 9.44 -5.56
CA THR A 66 10.02 9.13 -6.43
C THR A 66 9.60 8.41 -7.71
N ALA A 67 8.50 7.67 -7.68
CA ALA A 67 7.98 6.91 -8.81
C ALA A 67 6.46 7.05 -8.93
N PRO A 68 5.93 8.28 -9.13
CA PRO A 68 4.49 8.50 -9.22
C PRO A 68 3.94 7.75 -10.44
N GLY A 69 2.85 7.03 -10.21
CA GLY A 69 2.16 6.30 -11.27
C GLY A 69 2.76 4.95 -11.63
N VAL A 70 3.84 4.51 -11.00
CA VAL A 70 4.35 3.15 -11.19
C VAL A 70 3.57 2.17 -10.33
N VAL A 71 3.00 1.16 -10.98
CA VAL A 71 2.25 0.08 -10.35
C VAL A 71 3.08 -1.19 -10.40
N CYS A 72 3.10 -1.92 -9.30
CA CYS A 72 3.65 -3.26 -9.21
C CYS A 72 2.51 -4.25 -8.95
N VAL A 73 2.49 -5.35 -9.69
CA VAL A 73 1.60 -6.49 -9.47
C VAL A 73 2.43 -7.71 -9.17
N ALA A 74 2.19 -8.32 -8.03
CA ALA A 74 3.00 -9.42 -7.54
C ALA A 74 2.15 -10.53 -6.90
N SER A 75 2.78 -11.65 -6.60
CA SER A 75 2.20 -12.71 -5.78
C SER A 75 1.95 -12.20 -4.34
N PRO A 76 0.99 -12.80 -3.58
CA PRO A 76 0.68 -12.37 -2.22
C PRO A 76 1.89 -12.44 -1.27
N ASP A 77 2.81 -13.36 -1.49
CA ASP A 77 4.06 -13.51 -0.73
C ASP A 77 5.21 -12.60 -1.23
N ARG A 78 4.95 -11.78 -2.26
CA ARG A 78 5.89 -10.84 -2.89
C ARG A 78 7.13 -11.50 -3.52
N LYS A 79 7.13 -12.81 -3.68
CA LYS A 79 8.27 -13.54 -4.28
C LYS A 79 8.34 -13.43 -5.79
N VAL A 80 7.20 -13.22 -6.44
CA VAL A 80 7.09 -13.11 -7.89
C VAL A 80 6.45 -11.78 -8.24
N ALA A 81 7.13 -10.96 -9.02
CA ALA A 81 6.58 -9.78 -9.65
C ALA A 81 6.15 -10.15 -11.08
N TYR A 82 4.88 -9.96 -11.38
CA TYR A 82 4.30 -10.24 -12.70
C TYR A 82 4.34 -9.03 -13.62
N PHE A 83 4.19 -7.85 -13.04
CA PHE A 83 4.17 -6.60 -13.78
C PHE A 83 4.77 -5.48 -12.92
N MET A 84 5.54 -4.62 -13.53
CA MET A 84 5.96 -3.34 -12.98
C MET A 84 6.06 -2.35 -14.12
N GLY A 85 5.30 -1.28 -14.03
CA GLY A 85 5.27 -0.32 -15.12
C GLY A 85 4.57 0.98 -14.78
N LEU A 86 4.84 1.97 -15.62
CA LEU A 86 4.18 3.28 -15.55
C LEU A 86 2.72 3.15 -15.99
N THR A 87 1.87 3.88 -15.31
CA THR A 87 0.45 4.02 -15.61
C THR A 87 0.08 5.49 -15.77
N ASN A 88 -1.04 5.75 -16.44
CA ASN A 88 -1.62 7.08 -16.51
C ASN A 88 -2.64 7.27 -15.39
N ALA A 89 -2.74 8.50 -14.88
CA ALA A 89 -3.83 8.85 -13.97
C ALA A 89 -5.17 8.81 -14.71
N ALA A 90 -6.19 8.26 -14.05
CA ALA A 90 -7.56 8.22 -14.56
C ALA A 90 -8.52 8.75 -13.51
N GLU A 91 -9.41 9.63 -13.88
CA GLU A 91 -10.46 10.11 -13.00
C GLU A 91 -11.53 9.03 -12.77
N ARG A 92 -12.00 8.92 -11.53
CA ARG A 92 -13.08 7.99 -11.20
C ARG A 92 -14.38 8.50 -11.81
N PRO A 93 -15.06 7.72 -12.67
CA PRO A 93 -16.36 8.11 -13.21
C PRO A 93 -17.39 8.35 -12.10
N ARG A 94 -18.25 9.33 -12.30
CA ARG A 94 -19.40 9.54 -11.42
C ARG A 94 -20.32 8.32 -11.53
N GLY A 95 -20.74 7.79 -10.38
CA GLY A 95 -21.57 6.60 -10.30
C GLY A 95 -20.82 5.26 -10.32
N LEU A 96 -19.50 5.27 -10.49
CA LEU A 96 -18.72 4.06 -10.25
C LEU A 96 -18.78 3.71 -8.76
N ARG A 97 -19.12 2.47 -8.45
CA ARG A 97 -19.20 1.98 -7.07
C ARG A 97 -17.84 2.14 -6.38
N LEU A 98 -17.86 2.51 -5.11
CA LEU A 98 -16.63 2.69 -4.31
C LEU A 98 -15.86 1.38 -4.09
N ASP A 99 -16.56 0.25 -4.18
CA ASP A 99 -15.99 -1.09 -4.07
C ASP A 99 -15.44 -1.64 -5.41
N ALA A 100 -15.62 -0.91 -6.50
CA ALA A 100 -15.02 -1.27 -7.79
C ALA A 100 -13.50 -1.13 -7.69
N SER A 101 -12.80 -2.24 -7.88
CA SER A 101 -11.34 -2.31 -7.75
C SER A 101 -10.62 -2.22 -9.10
N VAL A 102 -11.21 -2.78 -10.15
CA VAL A 102 -10.65 -2.78 -11.51
C VAL A 102 -11.74 -2.57 -12.55
N SER A 103 -11.34 -1.98 -13.66
CA SER A 103 -12.13 -1.96 -14.90
C SER A 103 -11.50 -2.92 -15.90
N LEU A 104 -12.32 -3.75 -16.51
CA LEU A 104 -11.89 -4.68 -17.56
C LEU A 104 -12.32 -4.15 -18.92
N GLY A 105 -11.45 -4.30 -19.90
CA GLY A 105 -11.75 -4.03 -21.30
C GLY A 105 -12.42 -5.22 -21.97
N GLU A 106 -12.81 -5.02 -23.21
CA GLU A 106 -13.36 -6.07 -24.06
C GLU A 106 -12.24 -6.99 -24.55
N ALA A 107 -12.55 -8.26 -24.62
CA ALA A 107 -11.66 -9.27 -25.20
C ALA A 107 -12.40 -10.05 -26.25
N GLY A 108 -11.69 -10.51 -27.27
CA GLY A 108 -12.21 -11.46 -28.24
C GLY A 108 -12.62 -12.77 -27.56
N SER A 109 -13.43 -13.55 -28.26
CA SER A 109 -13.87 -14.86 -27.77
C SER A 109 -12.69 -15.74 -27.37
N GLY A 110 -12.66 -16.23 -26.14
CA GLY A 110 -11.59 -17.07 -25.60
C GLY A 110 -10.33 -16.33 -25.13
N ALA A 111 -10.24 -15.01 -25.29
CA ALA A 111 -9.12 -14.22 -24.83
C ALA A 111 -9.36 -13.72 -23.40
N ALA A 112 -8.25 -13.58 -22.63
CA ALA A 112 -8.30 -12.98 -21.31
C ALA A 112 -8.61 -11.48 -21.41
N PRO A 113 -9.62 -10.95 -20.69
CA PRO A 113 -9.93 -9.54 -20.72
C PRO A 113 -8.79 -8.71 -20.13
N PRO A 114 -8.41 -7.58 -20.74
CA PRO A 114 -7.39 -6.71 -20.22
C PRO A 114 -7.91 -5.92 -19.02
N ILE A 115 -7.10 -5.77 -17.99
CA ILE A 115 -7.33 -4.80 -16.93
C ILE A 115 -6.98 -3.43 -17.51
N THR A 116 -7.95 -2.56 -17.65
CA THR A 116 -7.74 -1.22 -18.21
C THR A 116 -7.37 -0.21 -17.15
N ILE A 117 -8.04 -0.25 -16.01
CA ILE A 117 -7.81 0.68 -14.89
C ILE A 117 -7.86 -0.10 -13.57
N TRP A 118 -6.93 0.21 -12.68
CA TRP A 118 -7.00 -0.18 -11.28
C TRP A 118 -7.38 1.01 -10.42
N TRP A 119 -8.31 0.80 -9.51
CA TRP A 119 -8.79 1.80 -8.56
C TRP A 119 -8.27 1.47 -7.17
N PRO A 120 -7.17 2.12 -6.72
CA PRO A 120 -6.66 1.90 -5.36
C PRO A 120 -7.69 2.27 -4.30
N ILE A 121 -7.75 1.52 -3.22
CA ILE A 121 -8.69 1.76 -2.13
C ILE A 121 -8.44 3.15 -1.52
N GLY A 122 -9.52 3.92 -1.35
CA GLY A 122 -9.47 5.26 -0.77
C GLY A 122 -8.91 6.36 -1.67
N GLU A 123 -8.55 6.03 -2.91
CA GLU A 123 -8.06 6.99 -3.91
C GLU A 123 -9.20 7.46 -4.83
N THR A 124 -9.20 8.73 -5.15
CA THR A 124 -10.11 9.30 -6.17
C THR A 124 -9.57 9.12 -7.58
N THR A 125 -8.27 8.88 -7.69
CA THR A 125 -7.57 8.70 -8.95
C THR A 125 -7.24 7.23 -9.17
N GLY A 126 -7.65 6.69 -10.31
CA GLY A 126 -7.28 5.38 -10.78
C GLY A 126 -5.96 5.38 -11.54
N ARG A 127 -5.48 4.18 -11.88
CA ARG A 127 -4.27 3.94 -12.65
C ARG A 127 -4.62 3.19 -13.91
N ALA A 128 -4.55 3.87 -15.06
CA ALA A 128 -4.80 3.29 -16.37
C ALA A 128 -3.53 2.62 -16.90
N PHE A 129 -3.62 1.34 -17.21
CA PHE A 129 -2.52 0.59 -17.79
C PHE A 129 -2.30 0.98 -19.25
N ILE A 130 -1.04 1.02 -19.66
CA ILE A 130 -0.64 1.41 -21.02
C ILE A 130 -0.39 0.16 -21.83
N TYR A 131 -1.29 -0.13 -22.75
CA TYR A 131 -1.13 -1.20 -23.74
C TYR A 131 -0.50 -0.63 -25.00
N ARG A 132 0.45 -1.37 -25.58
CA ARG A 132 1.00 -1.02 -26.89
C ARG A 132 0.05 -1.56 -27.95
N ASP A 133 -0.39 -0.69 -28.82
CA ASP A 133 -1.06 -1.09 -30.05
C ASP A 133 -0.06 -1.92 -30.88
N ARG A 134 -0.51 -3.07 -31.31
CA ARG A 134 0.28 -3.95 -32.19
C ARG A 134 0.04 -3.58 -33.64
#